data_e2b83e89b61005b9c53a68ffed8aecb4
#
_entry.id   e2b83e89b61005b9c53a68ffed8aecb4
#
_cell.length_a   1.000
_cell.length_b   1.000
_cell.length_c   1.000
_cell.angle_alpha   90.00
_cell.angle_beta   90.00
_cell.angle_gamma   90.00
#
_symmetry.space_group_name_H-M   'P 1'
#
loop_
_entity.id
_entity.type
_entity.pdbx_description
1 polymer ?
#
loop_
_entity_poly.entity_id
_entity_poly.type
_entity_poly.pdbx_seq_one_letter_code
_entity_poly.pdbx_strand_id
1 'polypeptide(L)'
;TFIPLRTRAQMKSQMNADAFISIHYDANVDSTVVGHTTFYFHDNQKELAEVLNATIEQQVPLRNRGVQVGNFQVLNENSSDAVLLELGFLTNAAEEQVLLSSQFRETVSYGIYDGLLQFFND
;
A
#
# COMPACT_ATOMS: atom_id res chain seq x y z
N THR A 1 -6.89 -14.99 -12.33
CA THR A 1 -5.65 -15.51 -12.92
C THR A 1 -4.46 -15.09 -12.05
N PHE A 2 -3.63 -16.04 -11.70
CA PHE A 2 -2.42 -15.77 -10.93
C PHE A 2 -1.36 -15.09 -11.82
N ILE A 3 -0.77 -14.00 -11.31
CA ILE A 3 0.33 -13.30 -11.96
C ILE A 3 1.56 -13.42 -11.06
N PRO A 4 2.67 -14.01 -11.57
CA PRO A 4 3.89 -14.17 -10.78
C PRO A 4 4.43 -12.82 -10.26
N LEU A 5 5.09 -12.84 -9.10
CA LEU A 5 5.62 -11.61 -8.48
C LEU A 5 6.58 -10.85 -9.40
N ARG A 6 7.45 -11.57 -10.13
CA ARG A 6 8.35 -10.91 -11.07
C ARG A 6 7.60 -10.18 -12.17
N THR A 7 6.55 -10.81 -12.70
CA THR A 7 5.71 -10.18 -13.73
C THR A 7 5.01 -8.94 -13.17
N ARG A 8 4.52 -9.00 -11.93
CA ARG A 8 3.91 -7.83 -11.28
C ARG A 8 4.91 -6.68 -11.15
N ALA A 9 6.14 -6.98 -10.73
CA ALA A 9 7.20 -5.98 -10.61
C ALA A 9 7.54 -5.32 -11.94
N GLN A 10 7.47 -6.08 -13.05
CA GLN A 10 7.80 -5.59 -14.39
C GLN A 10 6.64 -4.85 -15.07
N MET A 11 5.42 -4.98 -14.58
CA MET A 11 4.24 -4.39 -15.21
C MET A 11 4.36 -2.86 -15.35
N LYS A 12 5.00 -2.20 -14.40
CA LYS A 12 5.22 -0.75 -14.47
C LYS A 12 5.95 -0.35 -15.74
N SER A 13 7.08 -1.00 -16.03
CA SER A 13 7.87 -0.71 -17.23
C SER A 13 7.15 -1.13 -18.51
N GLN A 14 6.53 -2.32 -18.50
CA GLN A 14 5.82 -2.85 -19.67
C GLN A 14 4.62 -1.99 -20.04
N MET A 15 3.93 -1.40 -19.06
CA MET A 15 2.76 -0.57 -19.28
C MET A 15 3.09 0.92 -19.31
N ASN A 16 4.37 1.28 -19.20
CA ASN A 16 4.83 2.66 -19.17
C ASN A 16 4.13 3.48 -18.08
N ALA A 17 3.92 2.89 -16.90
CA ALA A 17 3.25 3.54 -15.79
C ALA A 17 4.23 4.41 -14.99
N ASP A 18 3.71 5.48 -14.39
CA ASP A 18 4.52 6.41 -13.58
C ASP A 18 4.76 5.90 -12.16
N ALA A 19 3.90 5.02 -11.67
CA ALA A 19 4.04 4.43 -10.34
C ALA A 19 3.45 3.03 -10.31
N PHE A 20 3.95 2.21 -9.37
CA PHE A 20 3.41 0.88 -9.09
C PHE A 20 2.95 0.82 -7.65
N ILE A 21 1.70 0.43 -7.44
CA ILE A 21 1.13 0.29 -6.10
C ILE A 21 0.60 -1.12 -5.94
N SER A 22 1.17 -1.86 -4.98
CA SER A 22 0.70 -3.20 -4.61
C SER A 22 -0.15 -3.07 -3.36
N ILE A 23 -1.36 -3.64 -3.37
CA ILE A 23 -2.32 -3.52 -2.27
C ILE A 23 -2.54 -4.89 -1.65
N HIS A 24 -2.40 -4.97 -0.33
CA HIS A 24 -2.51 -6.22 0.41
C HIS A 24 -3.35 -6.07 1.66
N TYR A 25 -4.08 -7.12 2.00
CA TYR A 25 -4.58 -7.39 3.35
C TYR A 25 -3.72 -8.51 3.92
N ASP A 26 -3.35 -8.40 5.18
CA ASP A 26 -2.41 -9.35 5.78
C ASP A 26 -3.07 -10.22 6.87
N ALA A 27 -2.30 -11.14 7.38
CA ALA A 27 -2.68 -12.04 8.46
C ALA A 27 -1.50 -12.15 9.45
N ASN A 28 -1.82 -12.32 10.72
CA ASN A 28 -0.80 -12.51 11.75
C ASN A 28 -1.30 -13.59 12.71
N VAL A 29 -0.38 -14.41 13.23
CA VAL A 29 -0.72 -15.43 14.22
C VAL A 29 -1.26 -14.81 15.51
N ASP A 30 -0.87 -13.56 15.80
CA ASP A 30 -1.41 -12.78 16.90
C ASP A 30 -2.60 -11.97 16.37
N SER A 31 -3.82 -12.35 16.78
CA SER A 31 -5.05 -11.70 16.33
C SER A 31 -5.26 -10.30 16.89
N THR A 32 -4.40 -9.84 17.80
CA THR A 32 -4.44 -8.46 18.32
C THR A 32 -3.69 -7.47 17.44
N VAL A 33 -2.92 -7.94 16.47
CA VAL A 33 -2.17 -7.06 15.56
C VAL A 33 -3.14 -6.37 14.60
N VAL A 34 -3.07 -5.03 14.55
CA VAL A 34 -3.96 -4.18 13.76
C VAL A 34 -3.17 -3.03 13.14
N GLY A 35 -3.77 -2.39 12.12
CA GLY A 35 -3.26 -1.17 11.53
C GLY A 35 -2.73 -1.33 10.13
N HIS A 36 -2.53 -0.17 9.47
CA HIS A 36 -2.01 -0.13 8.11
C HIS A 36 -0.56 0.31 8.08
N THR A 37 0.19 -0.21 7.10
CA THR A 37 1.61 0.08 6.90
C THR A 37 1.85 0.37 5.43
N THR A 38 2.74 1.32 5.14
CA THR A 38 3.19 1.57 3.77
C THR A 38 4.66 1.17 3.67
N PHE A 39 4.97 0.25 2.76
CA PHE A 39 6.33 -0.25 2.58
C PHE A 39 6.97 0.30 1.32
N TYR A 40 8.25 0.59 1.40
CA TYR A 40 9.14 0.88 0.28
C TYR A 40 10.42 0.06 0.45
N PHE A 41 11.26 -0.01 -0.58
CA PHE A 41 12.56 -0.69 -0.48
C PHE A 41 13.71 0.23 -0.88
N HIS A 42 13.68 0.80 -2.08
CA HIS A 42 14.73 1.71 -2.55
C HIS A 42 14.48 3.13 -2.04
N ASP A 43 15.56 3.88 -1.77
CA ASP A 43 15.45 5.25 -1.24
C ASP A 43 14.59 6.17 -2.11
N ASN A 44 14.63 5.98 -3.43
CA ASN A 44 13.82 6.80 -4.35
C ASN A 44 12.32 6.52 -4.25
N GLN A 45 11.92 5.44 -3.59
CA GLN A 45 10.51 5.09 -3.39
C GLN A 45 9.92 5.70 -2.10
N LYS A 46 10.79 6.18 -1.22
CA LYS A 46 10.40 6.63 0.12
C LYS A 46 9.44 7.81 0.09
N GLU A 47 9.67 8.78 -0.77
CA GLU A 47 8.84 9.99 -0.83
C GLU A 47 7.39 9.64 -1.19
N LEU A 48 7.17 8.80 -2.18
CA LEU A 48 5.83 8.34 -2.54
C LEU A 48 5.17 7.60 -1.37
N ALA A 49 5.94 6.75 -0.68
CA ALA A 49 5.43 6.01 0.47
C ALA A 49 4.99 6.95 1.59
N GLU A 50 5.75 7.99 1.87
CA GLU A 50 5.41 8.97 2.91
C GLU A 50 4.16 9.76 2.55
N VAL A 51 4.04 10.19 1.30
CA VAL A 51 2.86 10.94 0.85
C VAL A 51 1.60 10.07 0.94
N LEU A 52 1.66 8.84 0.43
CA LEU A 52 0.51 7.93 0.45
C LEU A 52 0.12 7.55 1.87
N ASN A 53 1.10 7.29 2.73
CA ASN A 53 0.80 6.95 4.12
C ASN A 53 0.05 8.08 4.82
N ALA A 54 0.45 9.32 4.59
CA ALA A 54 -0.20 10.48 5.20
C ALA A 54 -1.62 10.68 4.67
N THR A 55 -1.84 10.56 3.37
CA THR A 55 -3.19 10.76 2.80
C THR A 55 -4.14 9.63 3.16
N ILE A 56 -3.64 8.39 3.23
CA ILE A 56 -4.45 7.25 3.67
C ILE A 56 -4.85 7.42 5.13
N GLU A 57 -3.92 7.84 5.99
CA GLU A 57 -4.20 8.06 7.41
C GLU A 57 -5.37 9.02 7.62
N GLN A 58 -5.48 10.04 6.78
CA GLN A 58 -6.56 11.03 6.88
C GLN A 58 -7.93 10.47 6.55
N GLN A 59 -7.99 9.35 5.82
CA GLN A 59 -9.24 8.81 5.28
C GLN A 59 -9.75 7.56 6.00
N VAL A 60 -8.85 6.77 6.59
CA VAL A 60 -9.26 5.47 7.14
C VAL A 60 -9.30 5.49 8.66
N PRO A 61 -10.22 4.71 9.27
CA PRO A 61 -10.38 4.68 10.74
C PRO A 61 -9.45 3.65 11.40
N LEU A 62 -8.31 3.36 10.79
CA LEU A 62 -7.39 2.33 11.26
C LEU A 62 -6.11 2.95 11.79
N ARG A 63 -5.47 2.25 12.74
CA ARG A 63 -4.20 2.67 13.29
C ARG A 63 -3.14 2.74 12.18
N ASN A 64 -2.37 3.82 12.16
CA ASN A 64 -1.24 3.96 11.25
C ASN A 64 0.03 3.40 11.89
N ARG A 65 0.56 2.32 11.31
CA ARG A 65 1.81 1.71 11.75
C ARG A 65 3.03 2.38 11.10
N GLY A 66 2.81 3.31 10.19
CA GLY A 66 3.86 4.14 9.60
C GLY A 66 4.42 3.61 8.29
N VAL A 67 5.49 4.27 7.87
CA VAL A 67 6.26 3.93 6.67
C VAL A 67 7.46 3.11 7.10
N GLN A 68 7.66 1.96 6.43
CA GLN A 68 8.75 1.02 6.79
C GLN A 68 9.44 0.50 5.54
N VAL A 69 10.69 0.12 5.70
CA VAL A 69 11.44 -0.60 4.65
C VAL A 69 10.99 -2.06 4.65
N GLY A 70 10.68 -2.58 3.47
CA GLY A 70 10.31 -3.99 3.31
C GLY A 70 10.94 -4.58 2.06
N ASN A 71 11.58 -5.73 2.20
CA ASN A 71 12.23 -6.40 1.06
C ASN A 71 11.22 -7.28 0.32
N PHE A 72 10.30 -6.63 -0.39
CA PHE A 72 9.32 -7.31 -1.23
C PHE A 72 9.78 -7.31 -2.68
N GLN A 73 9.56 -8.42 -3.38
CA GLN A 73 10.02 -8.56 -4.76
C GLN A 73 9.43 -7.48 -5.68
N VAL A 74 8.15 -7.12 -5.48
CA VAL A 74 7.51 -6.07 -6.28
C VAL A 74 8.14 -4.69 -6.07
N LEU A 75 8.87 -4.48 -4.98
CA LEU A 75 9.56 -3.23 -4.69
C LEU A 75 11.03 -3.29 -5.10
N ASN A 76 11.74 -4.36 -4.72
CA ASN A 76 13.18 -4.44 -4.96
C ASN A 76 13.52 -4.61 -6.45
N GLU A 77 12.61 -5.17 -7.24
CA GLU A 77 12.77 -5.30 -8.69
C GLU A 77 12.23 -4.10 -9.48
N ASN A 78 11.69 -3.07 -8.80
CA ASN A 78 11.32 -1.81 -9.43
C ASN A 78 12.37 -0.75 -9.15
N SER A 79 12.95 -0.18 -10.19
CA SER A 79 13.98 0.86 -10.08
C SER A 79 13.40 2.26 -9.89
N SER A 80 12.08 2.42 -10.03
CA SER A 80 11.40 3.71 -9.92
C SER A 80 10.27 3.64 -8.89
N ASP A 81 9.33 4.58 -8.92
CA ASP A 81 8.31 4.73 -7.89
C ASP A 81 7.45 3.47 -7.73
N ALA A 82 7.53 2.85 -6.56
CA ALA A 82 6.76 1.67 -6.20
C ALA A 82 6.56 1.62 -4.70
N VAL A 83 5.37 1.25 -4.27
CA VAL A 83 5.06 1.04 -2.85
C VAL A 83 4.18 -0.19 -2.67
N LEU A 84 4.22 -0.77 -1.47
CA LEU A 84 3.30 -1.83 -1.06
C LEU A 84 2.47 -1.31 0.11
N LEU A 85 1.16 -1.29 -0.08
CA LEU A 85 0.22 -0.88 0.95
C LEU A 85 -0.33 -2.12 1.64
N GLU A 86 -0.01 -2.29 2.91
CA GLU A 86 -0.63 -3.30 3.77
C GLU A 86 -1.73 -2.60 4.55
N LEU A 87 -2.98 -2.81 4.14
CA LEU A 87 -4.10 -2.00 4.63
C LEU A 87 -4.60 -2.43 5.99
N GLY A 88 -4.33 -3.66 6.41
CA GLY A 88 -4.73 -4.16 7.71
C GLY A 88 -4.65 -5.66 7.81
N PHE A 89 -5.13 -6.20 8.94
CA PHE A 89 -5.00 -7.62 9.28
C PHE A 89 -6.36 -8.29 9.34
N LEU A 90 -6.61 -9.24 8.45
CA LEU A 90 -7.85 -10.00 8.41
C LEU A 90 -8.01 -10.94 9.62
N THR A 91 -6.94 -11.22 10.33
CA THR A 91 -6.95 -12.06 11.52
C THR A 91 -7.54 -11.37 12.76
N ASN A 92 -7.67 -10.04 12.73
CA ASN A 92 -8.39 -9.32 13.77
C ASN A 92 -9.85 -9.15 13.33
N ALA A 93 -10.80 -9.66 14.11
CA ALA A 93 -12.22 -9.72 13.71
C ALA A 93 -12.81 -8.32 13.45
N ALA A 94 -12.50 -7.34 14.29
CA ALA A 94 -13.00 -5.98 14.12
C ALA A 94 -12.41 -5.32 12.86
N GLU A 95 -11.12 -5.51 12.61
CA GLU A 95 -10.46 -4.96 11.45
C GLU A 95 -10.94 -5.62 10.16
N GLU A 96 -11.17 -6.93 10.19
CA GLU A 96 -11.72 -7.66 9.04
C GLU A 96 -13.05 -7.04 8.59
N GLN A 97 -13.94 -6.70 9.52
CA GLN A 97 -15.22 -6.07 9.19
C GLN A 97 -15.03 -4.74 8.47
N VAL A 98 -14.07 -3.94 8.92
CA VAL A 98 -13.76 -2.66 8.28
C VAL A 98 -13.17 -2.89 6.88
N LEU A 99 -12.18 -3.77 6.78
CA LEU A 99 -11.47 -4.03 5.52
C LEU A 99 -12.37 -4.56 4.42
N LEU A 100 -13.39 -5.35 4.78
CA LEU A 100 -14.31 -5.96 3.80
C LEU A 100 -15.51 -5.07 3.47
N SER A 101 -15.63 -3.90 4.09
CA SER A 101 -16.76 -3.00 3.82
C SER A 101 -16.56 -2.19 2.54
N SER A 102 -17.67 -1.85 1.88
CA SER A 102 -17.63 -0.98 0.70
C SER A 102 -17.20 0.43 1.07
N GLN A 103 -17.55 0.90 2.26
CA GLN A 103 -17.15 2.22 2.75
C GLN A 103 -15.62 2.31 2.86
N PHE A 104 -14.97 1.28 3.36
CA PHE A 104 -13.51 1.27 3.45
C PHE A 104 -12.86 1.34 2.06
N ARG A 105 -13.38 0.56 1.10
CA ARG A 105 -12.87 0.59 -0.26
C ARG A 105 -12.94 1.99 -0.87
N GLU A 106 -14.04 2.70 -0.64
CA GLU A 106 -14.19 4.08 -1.12
C GLU A 106 -13.20 5.03 -0.44
N THR A 107 -13.11 4.97 0.90
CA THR A 107 -12.26 5.91 1.64
C THR A 107 -10.78 5.67 1.38
N VAL A 108 -10.33 4.42 1.33
CA VAL A 108 -8.93 4.13 1.06
C VAL A 108 -8.57 4.46 -0.38
N SER A 109 -9.47 4.21 -1.32
CA SER A 109 -9.27 4.59 -2.74
C SER A 109 -9.10 6.10 -2.87
N TYR A 110 -9.90 6.88 -2.14
CA TYR A 110 -9.78 8.33 -2.13
C TYR A 110 -8.44 8.78 -1.55
N GLY A 111 -7.99 8.13 -0.46
CA GLY A 111 -6.68 8.43 0.12
C GLY A 111 -5.53 8.16 -0.84
N ILE A 112 -5.59 7.06 -1.57
CA ILE A 112 -4.60 6.72 -2.60
C ILE A 112 -4.62 7.74 -3.73
N TYR A 113 -5.81 8.07 -4.23
CA TYR A 113 -5.99 9.06 -5.29
C TYR A 113 -5.43 10.42 -4.88
N ASP A 114 -5.78 10.88 -3.69
CA ASP A 114 -5.32 12.17 -3.18
C ASP A 114 -3.80 12.21 -3.04
N GLY A 115 -3.20 11.12 -2.54
CA GLY A 115 -1.75 11.00 -2.43
C GLY A 115 -1.05 11.05 -3.78
N LEU A 116 -1.60 10.36 -4.78
CA LEU A 116 -1.04 10.40 -6.14
C LEU A 116 -1.14 11.78 -6.75
N LEU A 117 -2.27 12.49 -6.54
CA LEU A 117 -2.40 13.87 -7.01
C LEU A 117 -1.33 14.76 -6.37
N GLN A 118 -1.14 14.66 -5.06
CA GLN A 118 -0.15 15.47 -4.36
C GLN A 118 1.26 15.15 -4.84
N PHE A 119 1.56 13.87 -5.03
CA PHE A 119 2.90 13.45 -5.42
C PHE A 119 3.26 13.91 -6.84
N PHE A 120 2.36 13.74 -7.80
CA PHE A 120 2.65 14.03 -9.21
C PHE A 120 2.39 15.49 -9.61
N ASN A 121 1.71 16.28 -8.78
CA ASN A 121 1.43 17.68 -9.09
C ASN A 121 2.37 18.67 -8.39
N ASP A 122 3.36 18.15 -7.68
CA ASP A 122 4.36 19.01 -7.02
C ASP A 122 5.53 19.35 -7.94
#